data_2e73035c51ed6c9995954fe35a49101d
#
_entry.id   2e73035c51ed6c9995954fe35a49101d
#
_cell.length_a   1.000
_cell.length_b   1.000
_cell.length_c   1.000
_cell.angle_alpha   90.00
_cell.angle_beta   90.00
_cell.angle_gamma   90.00
#
_symmetry.space_group_name_H-M   'P 1'
#
loop_
_entity.id
_entity.type
_entity.pdbx_description
1 polymer ?
#
loop_
_entity_poly.entity_id
_entity_poly.type
_entity_poly.pdbx_seq_one_letter_code
_entity_poly.pdbx_strand_id
1 'polypeptide(L)'
;MTREERIRAAIAGRETDRVPVAAWMHLSEHDQDPISLAEAEVELTEKYDFDYIKMMPFGLYSTQDFGNQVKIYCDPYKEPIVQKFAIDGPAGYDSIRAISALQGTYGKQVEFARELAKRRIEGTP
;
A
#
# COMPACT_ATOMS: atom_id res chain seq x y z
N MET A 1 -8.37 6.74 25.39
CA MET A 1 -7.05 6.84 24.71
C MET A 1 -7.23 7.34 23.29
N THR A 2 -6.34 8.20 22.82
CA THR A 2 -6.23 8.50 21.39
C THR A 2 -5.74 7.28 20.62
N ARG A 3 -5.85 7.28 19.29
CA ARG A 3 -5.32 6.21 18.42
C ARG A 3 -3.82 6.00 18.66
N GLU A 4 -3.05 7.09 18.69
CA GLU A 4 -1.59 7.03 18.93
C GLU A 4 -1.25 6.48 20.33
N GLU A 5 -1.92 6.96 21.38
CA GLU A 5 -1.71 6.46 22.75
C GLU A 5 -1.98 4.97 22.85
N ARG A 6 -3.05 4.50 22.23
CA ARG A 6 -3.45 3.09 22.21
C ARG A 6 -2.39 2.22 21.54
N ILE A 7 -1.90 2.62 20.36
CA ILE A 7 -0.86 1.88 19.64
C ILE A 7 0.44 1.88 20.43
N ARG A 8 0.87 3.02 20.96
CA ARG A 8 2.09 3.11 21.78
C ARG A 8 2.00 2.29 23.05
N ALA A 9 0.84 2.24 23.69
CA ALA A 9 0.60 1.40 24.85
C ALA A 9 0.67 -0.10 24.50
N ALA A 10 0.01 -0.50 23.41
CA ALA A 10 0.02 -1.89 22.93
C ALA A 10 1.44 -2.36 22.56
N ILE A 11 2.22 -1.55 21.83
CA ILE A 11 3.63 -1.86 21.50
C ILE A 11 4.48 -2.01 22.76
N ALA A 12 4.20 -1.21 23.79
CA ALA A 12 4.91 -1.26 25.07
C ALA A 12 4.41 -2.37 26.01
N GLY A 13 3.46 -3.21 25.59
CA GLY A 13 2.85 -4.25 26.43
C GLY A 13 2.03 -3.71 27.60
N ARG A 14 1.56 -2.47 27.51
CA ARG A 14 0.71 -1.85 28.53
C ARG A 14 -0.76 -2.05 28.23
N GLU A 15 -1.59 -1.93 29.26
CA GLU A 15 -3.05 -2.00 29.14
C GLU A 15 -3.59 -0.90 28.21
N THR A 16 -4.57 -1.25 27.40
CA THR A 16 -5.26 -0.37 26.46
C THR A 16 -6.77 -0.42 26.70
N ASP A 17 -7.46 0.65 26.34
CA ASP A 17 -8.93 0.74 26.44
C ASP A 17 -9.63 -0.25 25.47
N ARG A 18 -9.02 -0.59 24.33
CA ARG A 18 -9.40 -1.67 23.41
C ARG A 18 -8.19 -2.12 22.62
N VAL A 19 -8.27 -3.26 21.98
CA VAL A 19 -7.22 -3.72 21.05
C VAL A 19 -7.14 -2.74 19.87
N PRO A 20 -5.94 -2.25 19.52
CA PRO A 20 -5.79 -1.44 18.31
C PRO A 20 -6.05 -2.27 17.04
N VAL A 21 -6.78 -1.69 16.10
CA VAL A 21 -7.25 -2.40 14.89
C VAL A 21 -6.91 -1.59 13.65
N ALA A 22 -6.51 -2.29 12.60
CA ALA A 22 -6.47 -1.79 11.23
C ALA A 22 -6.92 -2.89 10.27
N ALA A 23 -7.33 -2.49 9.07
CA ALA A 23 -7.63 -3.45 8.00
C ALA A 23 -6.52 -3.49 6.96
N TRP A 24 -6.43 -4.61 6.27
CA TRP A 24 -5.60 -4.78 5.09
C TRP A 24 -6.46 -5.27 3.93
N MET A 25 -6.60 -4.45 2.89
CA MET A 25 -7.32 -4.81 1.67
C MET A 25 -6.81 -3.98 0.50
N HIS A 26 -6.75 -4.56 -0.68
CA HIS A 26 -6.46 -3.80 -1.89
C HIS A 26 -7.66 -2.94 -2.29
N LEU A 27 -7.36 -1.70 -2.70
CA LEU A 27 -8.33 -0.75 -3.24
C LEU A 27 -8.08 -0.61 -4.74
N SER A 28 -8.39 -1.66 -5.49
CA SER A 28 -7.98 -1.83 -6.89
C SER A 28 -8.55 -0.75 -7.84
N GLU A 29 -9.61 -0.06 -7.45
CA GLU A 29 -10.16 1.08 -8.19
C GLU A 29 -9.30 2.34 -8.06
N HIS A 30 -8.45 2.40 -7.03
CA HIS A 30 -7.64 3.57 -6.65
C HIS A 30 -6.14 3.33 -6.79
N ASP A 31 -5.68 2.07 -6.79
CA ASP A 31 -4.28 1.68 -6.60
C ASP A 31 -3.32 2.10 -7.73
N GLN A 32 -3.86 2.58 -8.86
CA GLN A 32 -3.06 3.09 -9.97
C GLN A 32 -2.81 4.60 -9.90
N ASP A 33 -3.51 5.31 -9.03
CA ASP A 33 -3.34 6.74 -8.79
C ASP A 33 -2.96 7.00 -7.31
N PRO A 34 -1.74 7.52 -7.04
CA PRO A 34 -1.25 7.74 -5.67
C PRO A 34 -2.13 8.65 -4.82
N ILE A 35 -2.75 9.66 -5.43
CA ILE A 35 -3.60 10.62 -4.73
C ILE A 35 -4.92 9.97 -4.36
N SER A 36 -5.56 9.34 -5.35
CA SER A 36 -6.82 8.64 -5.18
C SER A 36 -6.71 7.52 -4.14
N LEU A 37 -5.61 6.76 -4.16
CA LEU A 37 -5.36 5.70 -3.19
C LEU A 37 -5.19 6.26 -1.77
N ALA A 38 -4.44 7.37 -1.62
CA ALA A 38 -4.25 8.00 -0.31
C ALA A 38 -5.58 8.52 0.27
N GLU A 39 -6.43 9.11 -0.56
CA GLU A 39 -7.77 9.56 -0.15
C GLU A 39 -8.65 8.39 0.28
N ALA A 40 -8.69 7.32 -0.51
CA ALA A 40 -9.49 6.14 -0.22
C ALA A 40 -9.05 5.43 1.07
N GLU A 41 -7.73 5.36 1.38
CA GLU A 41 -7.24 4.79 2.63
C GLU A 41 -7.57 5.65 3.86
N VAL A 42 -7.53 6.98 3.72
CA VAL A 42 -7.96 7.89 4.79
C VAL A 42 -9.45 7.71 5.05
N GLU A 43 -10.30 7.75 4.00
CA GLU A 43 -11.74 7.54 4.13
C GLU A 43 -12.09 6.19 4.77
N LEU A 44 -11.40 5.12 4.36
CA LEU A 44 -11.59 3.79 4.94
C LEU A 44 -11.25 3.77 6.43
N THR A 45 -10.14 4.40 6.81
CA THR A 45 -9.66 4.48 8.20
C THR A 45 -10.62 5.27 9.07
N GLU A 46 -11.13 6.40 8.58
CA GLU A 46 -12.11 7.22 9.28
C GLU A 46 -13.46 6.52 9.41
N LYS A 47 -13.95 5.93 8.31
CA LYS A 47 -15.25 5.25 8.26
C LYS A 47 -15.38 4.11 9.25
N TYR A 48 -14.31 3.36 9.48
CA TYR A 48 -14.31 2.19 10.36
C TYR A 48 -13.61 2.43 11.71
N ASP A 49 -13.21 3.66 11.99
CA ASP A 49 -12.48 4.06 13.20
C ASP A 49 -11.23 3.19 13.46
N PHE A 50 -10.47 2.92 12.41
CA PHE A 50 -9.21 2.20 12.53
C PHE A 50 -8.16 3.02 13.27
N ASP A 51 -7.30 2.37 14.01
CA ASP A 51 -6.30 3.02 14.84
C ASP A 51 -5.08 3.51 14.07
N TYR A 52 -4.82 2.95 12.89
CA TYR A 52 -3.74 3.37 12.00
C TYR A 52 -4.04 2.99 10.55
N ILE A 53 -3.39 3.69 9.64
CA ILE A 53 -3.41 3.36 8.21
C ILE A 53 -2.32 2.31 7.96
N LYS A 54 -2.72 1.13 7.54
CA LYS A 54 -1.79 0.18 6.96
C LYS A 54 -1.73 0.42 5.47
N MET A 55 -0.70 1.10 4.99
CA MET A 55 -0.50 1.38 3.57
C MET A 55 -0.69 0.14 2.69
N MET A 56 -1.53 0.28 1.68
CA MET A 56 -1.92 -0.80 0.78
C MET A 56 -1.47 -0.49 -0.65
N PRO A 57 -0.21 -0.77 -0.99
CA PRO A 57 0.27 -0.53 -2.34
C PRO A 57 -0.38 -1.48 -3.34
N PHE A 58 -0.33 -1.12 -4.62
CA PHE A 58 -0.63 -2.02 -5.72
C PHE A 58 0.15 -3.35 -5.59
N GLY A 59 -0.55 -4.48 -5.62
CA GLY A 59 0.02 -5.77 -5.22
C GLY A 59 1.23 -6.26 -6.03
N LEU A 60 1.36 -5.83 -7.31
CA LEU A 60 2.46 -6.22 -8.19
C LEU A 60 3.51 -5.12 -8.40
N TYR A 61 3.47 -4.05 -7.58
CA TYR A 61 4.41 -2.92 -7.70
C TYR A 61 5.88 -3.36 -7.62
N SER A 62 6.17 -4.37 -6.82
CA SER A 62 7.54 -4.84 -6.58
C SER A 62 8.16 -5.60 -7.74
N THR A 63 7.37 -6.00 -8.74
CA THR A 63 7.84 -6.84 -9.86
C THR A 63 7.55 -6.26 -11.23
N GLN A 64 6.58 -5.36 -11.35
CA GLN A 64 6.19 -4.80 -12.65
C GLN A 64 7.33 -4.02 -13.32
N ASP A 65 8.02 -3.18 -12.57
CA ASP A 65 9.09 -2.35 -13.12
C ASP A 65 10.36 -3.15 -13.52
N PHE A 66 10.44 -4.41 -13.10
CA PHE A 66 11.47 -5.34 -13.58
C PHE A 66 11.09 -6.06 -14.88
N GLY A 67 9.98 -5.69 -15.51
CA GLY A 67 9.58 -6.12 -16.83
C GLY A 67 8.42 -7.11 -16.88
N ASN A 68 7.76 -7.42 -15.76
CA ASN A 68 6.53 -8.20 -15.79
C ASN A 68 5.44 -7.44 -16.55
N GLN A 69 4.79 -8.11 -17.50
CA GLN A 69 3.60 -7.56 -18.14
C GLN A 69 2.37 -7.89 -17.30
N VAL A 70 1.73 -6.85 -16.79
CA VAL A 70 0.63 -6.96 -15.84
C VAL A 70 -0.66 -6.45 -16.47
N LYS A 71 -1.74 -7.21 -16.34
CA LYS A 71 -3.09 -6.75 -16.63
C LYS A 71 -3.75 -6.25 -15.34
N ILE A 72 -4.14 -4.98 -15.37
CA ILE A 72 -4.81 -4.29 -14.27
C ILE A 72 -6.30 -4.16 -14.64
N TYR A 73 -7.18 -4.33 -13.68
CA TYR A 73 -8.63 -4.33 -13.92
C TYR A 73 -9.34 -3.10 -13.39
N CYS A 74 -8.79 -2.38 -12.42
CA CYS A 74 -9.49 -1.27 -11.74
C CYS A 74 -10.89 -1.67 -11.27
N ASP A 75 -11.01 -2.83 -10.66
CA ASP A 75 -12.26 -3.48 -10.26
C ASP A 75 -12.06 -4.07 -8.85
N PRO A 76 -12.90 -3.72 -7.85
CA PRO A 76 -12.69 -4.15 -6.46
C PRO A 76 -12.74 -5.67 -6.27
N TYR A 77 -13.27 -6.41 -7.24
CA TYR A 77 -13.43 -7.86 -7.18
C TYR A 77 -12.41 -8.61 -8.05
N LYS A 78 -11.47 -7.91 -8.66
CA LYS A 78 -10.47 -8.55 -9.56
C LYS A 78 -9.06 -8.16 -9.17
N GLU A 79 -8.27 -9.17 -8.91
CA GLU A 79 -6.83 -9.02 -8.69
C GLU A 79 -6.09 -8.79 -10.01
N PRO A 80 -5.02 -8.00 -10.01
CA PRO A 80 -4.15 -7.87 -11.17
C PRO A 80 -3.45 -9.21 -11.43
N ILE A 81 -3.21 -9.52 -12.70
CA ILE A 81 -2.55 -10.78 -13.12
C ILE A 81 -1.29 -10.49 -13.93
N VAL A 82 -0.26 -11.31 -13.73
CA VAL A 82 0.92 -11.30 -14.57
C VAL A 82 0.59 -12.08 -15.84
N GLN A 83 0.57 -11.40 -16.99
CA GLN A 83 0.34 -12.00 -18.30
C GLN A 83 1.62 -12.60 -18.88
N LYS A 84 2.77 -11.98 -18.61
CA LYS A 84 4.09 -12.45 -19.01
C LYS A 84 5.11 -12.12 -17.94
N PHE A 85 5.85 -13.10 -17.50
CA PHE A 85 6.96 -12.92 -16.58
C PHE A 85 8.18 -12.35 -17.30
N ALA A 86 8.91 -11.46 -16.63
CA ALA A 86 10.17 -10.91 -17.11
C ALA A 86 11.27 -11.98 -17.13
N ILE A 87 11.21 -12.94 -16.22
CA ILE A 87 12.15 -14.04 -16.08
C ILE A 87 11.47 -15.32 -16.56
N ASP A 88 12.01 -15.89 -17.64
CA ASP A 88 11.60 -17.17 -18.18
C ASP A 88 12.80 -18.14 -18.10
N GLY A 89 12.92 -18.78 -16.95
CA GLY A 89 14.02 -19.68 -16.63
C GLY A 89 15.28 -19.01 -16.07
N PRO A 90 16.31 -19.82 -15.70
CA PRO A 90 17.48 -19.33 -14.98
C PRO A 90 18.29 -18.23 -15.69
N ALA A 91 18.41 -18.30 -17.00
CA ALA A 91 19.13 -17.28 -17.79
C ALA A 91 18.47 -15.90 -17.77
N GLY A 92 17.18 -15.84 -17.45
CA GLY A 92 16.44 -14.57 -17.34
C GLY A 92 16.91 -13.68 -16.20
N TYR A 93 17.52 -14.25 -15.16
CA TYR A 93 18.05 -13.46 -14.03
C TYR A 93 19.16 -12.50 -14.45
N ASP A 94 19.95 -12.85 -15.46
CA ASP A 94 21.03 -12.00 -15.97
C ASP A 94 20.50 -10.74 -16.68
N SER A 95 19.23 -10.71 -17.04
CA SER A 95 18.56 -9.57 -17.67
C SER A 95 18.08 -8.50 -16.67
N ILE A 96 17.99 -8.82 -15.40
CA ILE A 96 17.51 -7.88 -14.38
C ILE A 96 18.49 -6.71 -14.25
N ARG A 97 17.95 -5.51 -14.27
CA ARG A 97 18.71 -4.28 -14.06
C ARG A 97 18.18 -3.52 -12.86
N ALA A 98 19.06 -2.75 -12.24
CA ALA A 98 18.65 -1.82 -11.18
C ALA A 98 17.64 -0.80 -11.76
N ILE A 99 16.60 -0.56 -11.00
CA ILE A 99 15.54 0.41 -11.33
C ILE A 99 15.60 1.58 -10.35
N SER A 100 15.04 2.73 -10.77
CA SER A 100 14.89 3.88 -9.87
C SER A 100 13.64 3.71 -9.02
N ALA A 101 13.78 3.83 -7.70
CA ALA A 101 12.63 3.84 -6.78
C ALA A 101 11.73 5.08 -6.91
N LEU A 102 12.16 6.09 -7.70
CA LEU A 102 11.40 7.33 -7.92
C LEU A 102 10.68 7.36 -9.27
N GLN A 103 10.68 6.26 -10.01
CA GLN A 103 10.06 6.14 -11.32
C GLN A 103 9.17 4.91 -11.39
N GLY A 104 8.33 4.84 -12.44
CA GLY A 104 7.47 3.71 -12.68
C GLY A 104 6.48 3.42 -11.54
N THR A 105 6.22 2.16 -11.32
CA THR A 105 5.30 1.71 -10.27
C THR A 105 5.86 1.95 -8.86
N TYR A 106 7.17 1.81 -8.66
CA TYR A 106 7.82 2.20 -7.40
C TYR A 106 7.66 3.68 -7.10
N GLY A 107 7.85 4.55 -8.09
CA GLY A 107 7.65 5.98 -7.94
C GLY A 107 6.25 6.35 -7.48
N LYS A 108 5.24 5.67 -8.01
CA LYS A 108 3.85 5.81 -7.54
C LYS A 108 3.70 5.46 -6.06
N GLN A 109 4.36 4.41 -5.56
CA GLN A 109 4.29 4.04 -4.14
C GLN A 109 4.97 5.07 -3.24
N VAL A 110 6.09 5.66 -3.70
CA VAL A 110 6.75 6.76 -2.98
C VAL A 110 5.85 7.99 -2.92
N GLU A 111 5.17 8.32 -4.02
CA GLU A 111 4.22 9.42 -4.06
C GLU A 111 3.00 9.16 -3.17
N PHE A 112 2.45 7.96 -3.22
CA PHE A 112 1.38 7.53 -2.33
C PHE A 112 1.74 7.72 -0.84
N ALA A 113 2.93 7.28 -0.42
CA ALA A 113 3.41 7.51 0.95
C ALA A 113 3.49 9.00 1.31
N ARG A 114 3.95 9.85 0.39
CA ARG A 114 3.99 11.29 0.58
C ARG A 114 2.59 11.89 0.69
N GLU A 115 1.65 11.45 -0.12
CA GLU A 115 0.27 11.91 -0.08
C GLU A 115 -0.44 11.50 1.21
N LEU A 116 -0.23 10.28 1.70
CA LEU A 116 -0.72 9.87 3.03
C LEU A 116 -0.14 10.73 4.15
N ALA A 117 1.17 11.01 4.11
CA ALA A 117 1.82 11.86 5.12
C ALA A 117 1.26 13.28 5.17
N LYS A 118 0.75 13.82 4.04
CA LYS A 118 0.07 15.12 3.99
C LYS A 118 -1.33 15.08 4.59
N ARG A 119 -1.99 13.92 4.53
CA ARG A 119 -3.40 13.69 4.93
C ARG A 119 -3.52 13.08 6.33
N ARG A 120 -2.57 13.36 7.23
CA ARG A 120 -2.61 12.81 8.58
C ARG A 120 -3.98 12.96 9.23
N ILE A 121 -4.53 11.83 9.67
CA ILE A 121 -5.72 11.83 10.52
C ILE A 121 -5.28 12.20 11.94
N GLU A 122 -6.00 13.13 12.58
CA GLU A 122 -5.67 13.57 13.93
C GLU A 122 -5.65 12.38 14.90
N GLY A 123 -4.60 12.29 15.69
CA GLY A 123 -4.44 11.24 16.70
C GLY A 123 -4.04 9.87 16.15
N THR A 124 -3.68 9.75 14.85
CA THR A 124 -3.01 8.57 14.31
C THR A 124 -1.49 8.74 14.37
N PRO A 125 -0.75 7.64 14.58
CA PRO A 125 0.71 7.68 14.59
C PRO A 125 1.29 7.96 13.20
#